data_2a53af130afa65e63e388d3325e96b93
#
_entry.id   2a53af130afa65e63e388d3325e96b93
#
_cell.length_a   1.000
_cell.length_b   1.000
_cell.length_c   1.000
_cell.angle_alpha   90.00
_cell.angle_beta   90.00
_cell.angle_gamma   90.00
#
_symmetry.space_group_name_H-M   'P 1'
#
loop_
_entity.id
_entity.type
_entity.pdbx_description
1 polymer ?
#
loop_
_entity_poly.entity_id
_entity_poly.type
_entity_poly.pdbx_seq_one_letter_code
_entity_poly.pdbx_strand_id
1 'polypeptide(L)'
;VHLETSSAFDINIINELYEQGKVGKEQYILCNGFKRPQYIENIAELIENGFTNVIPIIDNIEEIDLLNESVKSQCNVGIRIASEEEPMFDFYTSRLGIRYNHIVEFYKNKIATNPKFKLKMLHFFINTGIKDSAYYWNELQKCVNVYCELKKICPDLDSLDIGGGFPIKNSLGFEYDYE
;
A
#
# COMPACT_ATOMS: atom_id res chain seq x y z
N VAL A 1 10.30 -5.64 13.79
CA VAL A 1 10.48 -5.46 12.33
C VAL A 1 9.13 -5.61 11.68
N HIS A 2 8.82 -4.74 10.72
CA HIS A 2 7.64 -4.84 9.86
C HIS A 2 8.08 -5.31 8.47
N LEU A 3 7.20 -5.92 7.71
CA LEU A 3 7.51 -6.56 6.44
C LEU A 3 6.66 -5.99 5.32
N GLU A 4 7.22 -5.89 4.14
CA GLU A 4 6.52 -5.56 2.91
C GLU A 4 6.72 -6.68 1.89
N THR A 5 5.67 -7.02 1.17
CA THR A 5 5.64 -8.07 0.16
C THR A 5 5.13 -7.52 -1.16
N SER A 6 5.53 -8.11 -2.27
CA SER A 6 5.12 -7.69 -3.61
C SER A 6 4.62 -8.85 -4.48
N SER A 7 4.67 -10.06 -3.94
CA SER A 7 4.29 -11.26 -4.68
C SER A 7 3.81 -12.40 -3.76
N ALA A 8 3.16 -13.40 -4.37
CA ALA A 8 2.77 -14.63 -3.68
C ALA A 8 3.95 -15.39 -3.06
N PHE A 9 5.14 -15.29 -3.65
CA PHE A 9 6.34 -15.96 -3.16
C PHE A 9 6.82 -15.35 -1.84
N ASP A 10 6.69 -14.04 -1.65
CA ASP A 10 7.10 -13.36 -0.43
C ASP A 10 6.28 -13.83 0.77
N ILE A 11 5.00 -14.19 0.56
CA ILE A 11 4.15 -14.74 1.61
C ILE A 11 4.67 -16.10 2.09
N ASN A 12 5.22 -16.92 1.19
CA ASN A 12 5.84 -18.18 1.60
C ASN A 12 7.05 -17.95 2.51
N ILE A 13 7.86 -16.92 2.19
CA ILE A 13 9.00 -16.53 3.04
C ILE A 13 8.52 -16.08 4.43
N ILE A 14 7.39 -15.36 4.51
CA ILE A 14 6.80 -14.96 5.80
C ILE A 14 6.41 -16.18 6.62
N ASN A 15 5.78 -17.17 6.01
CA ASN A 15 5.42 -18.42 6.69
C ASN A 15 6.66 -19.15 7.23
N GLU A 16 7.72 -19.25 6.43
CA GLU A 16 8.99 -19.84 6.87
C GLU A 16 9.62 -19.07 8.03
N LEU A 17 9.60 -17.74 7.98
CA LEU A 17 10.13 -16.88 9.05
C LEU A 17 9.29 -17.02 10.34
N TYR A 18 7.98 -17.19 10.22
CA TYR A 18 7.09 -17.46 11.33
C TYR A 18 7.40 -18.81 11.98
N GLU A 19 7.54 -19.86 11.19
CA GLU A 19 7.91 -21.21 11.68
C GLU A 19 9.27 -21.21 12.39
N GLN A 20 10.19 -20.36 11.95
CA GLN A 20 11.50 -20.16 12.59
C GLN A 20 11.45 -19.25 13.83
N GLY A 21 10.27 -18.74 14.21
CA GLY A 21 10.11 -17.81 15.34
C GLY A 21 10.73 -16.44 15.15
N LYS A 22 11.03 -16.04 13.90
CA LYS A 22 11.64 -14.73 13.56
C LYS A 22 10.61 -13.62 13.36
N VAL A 23 9.38 -13.99 13.05
CA VAL A 23 8.23 -13.09 12.83
C VAL A 23 7.07 -13.59 13.66
N GLY A 24 6.38 -12.69 14.36
CA GLY A 24 5.14 -13.02 15.07
C GLY A 24 3.91 -12.57 14.26
N LYS A 25 2.73 -12.90 14.77
CA LYS A 25 1.47 -12.61 14.09
C LYS A 25 1.01 -11.15 14.21
N GLU A 26 1.63 -10.38 15.09
CA GLU A 26 1.31 -8.96 15.32
C GLU A 26 2.14 -8.00 14.45
N GLN A 27 3.15 -8.48 13.74
CA GLN A 27 3.91 -7.62 12.83
C GLN A 27 3.03 -7.12 11.69
N TYR A 28 3.28 -5.88 11.27
CA TYR A 28 2.69 -5.37 10.03
C TYR A 28 3.29 -6.09 8.83
N ILE A 29 2.41 -6.58 7.97
CA ILE A 29 2.73 -7.21 6.70
C ILE A 29 1.97 -6.44 5.63
N LEU A 30 2.66 -5.55 4.94
CA LEU A 30 2.09 -4.75 3.85
C LEU A 30 2.19 -5.56 2.55
N CYS A 31 1.05 -5.81 1.92
CA CYS A 31 1.01 -6.59 0.68
C CYS A 31 0.79 -5.64 -0.49
N ASN A 32 1.90 -5.13 -1.03
CA ASN A 32 1.95 -4.23 -2.19
C ASN A 32 1.95 -4.98 -3.53
N GLY A 33 1.89 -4.23 -4.61
CA GLY A 33 1.98 -4.72 -5.97
C GLY A 33 0.67 -5.33 -6.48
N PHE A 34 0.63 -5.59 -7.79
CA PHE A 34 -0.53 -6.16 -8.46
C PHE A 34 -0.86 -7.57 -7.95
N LYS A 35 -2.08 -7.76 -7.47
CA LYS A 35 -2.51 -9.00 -6.83
C LYS A 35 -3.16 -9.96 -7.82
N ARG A 36 -2.38 -10.92 -8.27
CA ARG A 36 -2.90 -12.09 -8.99
C ARG A 36 -3.68 -13.02 -8.03
N PRO A 37 -4.56 -13.89 -8.53
CA PRO A 37 -5.38 -14.77 -7.69
C PRO A 37 -4.58 -15.52 -6.61
N GLN A 38 -3.45 -16.12 -6.96
CA GLN A 38 -2.59 -16.83 -6.00
C GLN A 38 -2.08 -15.93 -4.87
N TYR A 39 -1.79 -14.66 -5.17
CA TYR A 39 -1.31 -13.72 -4.14
C TYR A 39 -2.45 -13.34 -3.19
N ILE A 40 -3.67 -13.13 -3.72
CA ILE A 40 -4.87 -12.89 -2.90
C ILE A 40 -5.18 -14.09 -2.01
N GLU A 41 -5.11 -15.31 -2.55
CA GLU A 41 -5.32 -16.54 -1.79
C GLU A 41 -4.31 -16.67 -0.63
N ASN A 42 -3.02 -16.45 -0.90
CA ASN A 42 -1.98 -16.50 0.13
C ASN A 42 -2.17 -15.41 1.20
N ILE A 43 -2.59 -14.20 0.81
CA ILE A 43 -2.92 -13.11 1.74
C ILE A 43 -4.12 -13.51 2.62
N ALA A 44 -5.17 -14.05 2.01
CA ALA A 44 -6.34 -14.52 2.74
C ALA A 44 -5.97 -15.62 3.74
N GLU A 45 -5.11 -16.55 3.35
CA GLU A 45 -4.61 -17.61 4.23
C GLU A 45 -3.85 -17.04 5.44
N LEU A 46 -2.98 -16.04 5.27
CA LEU A 46 -2.32 -15.38 6.39
C LEU A 46 -3.32 -14.80 7.38
N ILE A 47 -4.36 -14.10 6.86
CA ILE A 47 -5.40 -13.48 7.70
C ILE A 47 -6.16 -14.56 8.47
N GLU A 48 -6.58 -15.64 7.81
CA GLU A 48 -7.32 -16.74 8.43
C GLU A 48 -6.45 -17.53 9.43
N ASN A 49 -5.14 -17.58 9.23
CA ASN A 49 -4.17 -18.14 10.17
C ASN A 49 -3.89 -17.24 11.39
N GLY A 50 -4.57 -16.07 11.49
CA GLY A 50 -4.56 -15.20 12.65
C GLY A 50 -3.42 -14.20 12.69
N PHE A 51 -2.81 -13.87 11.55
CA PHE A 51 -1.97 -12.68 11.45
C PHE A 51 -2.85 -11.43 11.49
N THR A 52 -2.67 -10.58 12.52
CA THR A 52 -3.62 -9.51 12.86
C THR A 52 -3.41 -8.21 12.09
N ASN A 53 -2.21 -7.99 11.56
CA ASN A 53 -1.82 -6.76 10.89
C ASN A 53 -1.36 -6.99 9.44
N VAL A 54 -2.05 -7.90 8.74
CA VAL A 54 -1.90 -8.04 7.29
C VAL A 54 -2.72 -6.93 6.62
N ILE A 55 -2.07 -6.13 5.78
CA ILE A 55 -2.69 -5.00 5.09
C ILE A 55 -2.47 -5.15 3.58
N PRO A 56 -3.41 -5.76 2.83
CA PRO A 56 -3.41 -5.69 1.38
C PRO A 56 -3.57 -4.25 0.92
N ILE A 57 -2.62 -3.76 0.13
CA ILE A 57 -2.64 -2.42 -0.45
C ILE A 57 -3.32 -2.51 -1.81
N ILE A 58 -4.49 -1.93 -1.94
CA ILE A 58 -5.33 -1.98 -3.15
C ILE A 58 -4.71 -1.08 -4.23
N ASP A 59 -4.28 -1.69 -5.31
CA ASP A 59 -3.64 -1.02 -6.45
C ASP A 59 -4.62 -0.66 -7.58
N ASN A 60 -5.79 -1.31 -7.62
CA ASN A 60 -6.87 -1.00 -8.55
C ASN A 60 -8.23 -1.34 -7.94
N ILE A 61 -9.29 -0.81 -8.56
CA ILE A 61 -10.65 -0.92 -8.04
C ILE A 61 -11.17 -2.37 -7.99
N GLU A 62 -10.70 -3.23 -8.88
CA GLU A 62 -11.18 -4.62 -9.01
C GLU A 62 -10.60 -5.53 -7.92
N GLU A 63 -9.42 -5.21 -7.41
CA GLU A 63 -8.76 -6.04 -6.37
C GLU A 63 -9.58 -6.17 -5.09
N ILE A 64 -10.38 -5.15 -4.74
CA ILE A 64 -11.21 -5.22 -3.52
C ILE A 64 -12.31 -6.27 -3.64
N ASP A 65 -12.86 -6.45 -4.84
CA ASP A 65 -13.91 -7.45 -5.09
C ASP A 65 -13.31 -8.87 -5.00
N LEU A 66 -12.14 -9.09 -5.59
CA LEU A 66 -11.41 -10.37 -5.49
C LEU A 66 -11.00 -10.68 -4.03
N LEU A 67 -10.55 -9.67 -3.30
CA LEU A 67 -10.22 -9.84 -1.89
C LEU A 67 -11.46 -10.18 -1.05
N ASN A 68 -12.61 -9.57 -1.37
CA ASN A 68 -13.88 -9.84 -0.70
C ASN A 68 -14.36 -11.29 -0.88
N GLU A 69 -14.10 -11.89 -2.04
CA GLU A 69 -14.44 -13.28 -2.32
C GLU A 69 -13.53 -14.25 -1.54
N SER A 70 -12.26 -13.91 -1.38
CA SER A 70 -11.24 -14.80 -0.81
C SER A 70 -11.16 -14.75 0.72
N VAL A 71 -11.30 -13.56 1.33
CA VAL A 71 -11.20 -13.37 2.78
C VAL A 71 -12.54 -13.63 3.45
N LYS A 72 -12.55 -14.43 4.52
CA LYS A 72 -13.76 -14.76 5.31
C LYS A 72 -13.89 -13.89 6.55
N SER A 73 -12.77 -13.52 7.15
CA SER A 73 -12.68 -12.71 8.37
C SER A 73 -12.62 -11.21 8.06
N GLN A 74 -12.69 -10.38 9.12
CA GLN A 74 -12.45 -8.96 8.97
C GLN A 74 -11.00 -8.70 8.55
N CYS A 75 -10.81 -7.81 7.57
CA CYS A 75 -9.53 -7.52 6.95
C CYS A 75 -9.23 -6.02 7.00
N ASN A 76 -8.01 -5.68 7.44
CA ASN A 76 -7.46 -4.35 7.26
C ASN A 76 -7.02 -4.19 5.81
N VAL A 77 -7.27 -3.03 5.21
CA VAL A 77 -6.83 -2.74 3.83
C VAL A 77 -6.14 -1.39 3.77
N GLY A 78 -5.25 -1.24 2.81
CA GLY A 78 -4.69 0.05 2.41
C GLY A 78 -5.12 0.41 0.99
N ILE A 79 -4.97 1.67 0.62
CA ILE A 79 -5.19 2.14 -0.75
C ILE A 79 -3.90 2.77 -1.26
N ARG A 80 -3.43 2.34 -2.42
CA ARG A 80 -2.35 2.99 -3.13
C ARG A 80 -2.87 4.18 -3.92
N ILE A 81 -2.28 5.35 -3.68
CA ILE A 81 -2.53 6.55 -4.46
C ILE A 81 -1.62 6.52 -5.70
N ALA A 82 -2.22 6.67 -6.88
CA ALA A 82 -1.46 6.87 -8.10
C ALA A 82 -0.85 8.28 -8.08
N SER A 83 0.49 8.35 -8.11
CA SER A 83 1.20 9.61 -8.29
C SER A 83 0.98 10.13 -9.72
N GLU A 84 0.84 11.45 -9.85
CA GLU A 84 0.84 12.12 -11.15
C GLU A 84 2.30 12.31 -11.58
N GLU A 85 2.89 11.26 -12.13
CA GLU A 85 4.23 11.34 -12.68
C GLU A 85 4.22 12.26 -13.90
N GLU A 86 5.08 13.27 -13.92
CA GLU A 86 5.40 13.96 -15.18
C GLU A 86 5.96 12.90 -16.14
N PRO A 87 5.35 12.69 -17.31
CA PRO A 87 5.84 11.74 -18.27
C PRO A 87 7.18 12.25 -18.82
N MET A 88 8.29 11.81 -18.23
CA MET A 88 9.61 11.97 -18.86
C MET A 88 9.73 11.12 -20.15
N PHE A 89 8.77 10.22 -20.37
CA PHE A 89 8.64 9.39 -21.54
C PHE A 89 7.15 9.27 -21.89
N ASP A 90 6.81 9.45 -23.14
CA ASP A 90 5.43 9.41 -23.67
C ASP A 90 4.65 8.11 -23.38
N PHE A 91 5.27 7.13 -22.75
CA PHE A 91 4.73 5.78 -22.52
C PHE A 91 4.64 5.34 -21.05
N TYR A 92 5.07 6.16 -20.09
CA TYR A 92 5.12 5.71 -18.69
C TYR A 92 4.17 6.52 -17.80
N THR A 93 2.93 6.06 -17.73
CA THR A 93 2.03 6.41 -16.62
C THR A 93 2.05 5.25 -15.62
N SER A 94 2.16 5.53 -14.32
CA SER A 94 1.96 4.51 -13.31
C SER A 94 0.58 3.88 -13.51
N ARG A 95 0.56 2.57 -13.81
CA ARG A 95 -0.68 1.81 -13.96
C ARG A 95 -1.22 1.29 -12.63
N LEU A 96 -0.46 1.54 -11.56
CA LEU A 96 -0.78 1.08 -10.21
C LEU A 96 -1.26 2.24 -9.36
N GLY A 97 -2.26 1.96 -8.55
CA GLY A 97 -2.87 2.92 -7.65
C GLY A 97 -4.18 3.52 -8.18
N ILE A 98 -4.95 4.06 -7.26
CA ILE A 98 -6.20 4.77 -7.54
C ILE A 98 -5.88 6.26 -7.58
N ARG A 99 -6.38 6.98 -8.58
CA ARG A 99 -6.17 8.43 -8.70
C ARG A 99 -6.73 9.14 -7.47
N TYR A 100 -6.00 10.13 -6.96
CA TYR A 100 -6.31 10.81 -5.70
C TYR A 100 -7.74 11.37 -5.65
N ASN A 101 -8.29 11.86 -6.76
CA ASN A 101 -9.65 12.39 -6.85
C ASN A 101 -10.77 11.31 -6.79
N HIS A 102 -10.45 10.03 -6.96
CA HIS A 102 -11.40 8.93 -6.89
C HIS A 102 -11.35 8.15 -5.56
N ILE A 103 -10.36 8.40 -4.71
CA ILE A 103 -10.13 7.60 -3.50
C ILE A 103 -11.27 7.74 -2.49
N VAL A 104 -11.76 8.95 -2.27
CA VAL A 104 -12.86 9.20 -1.31
C VAL A 104 -14.14 8.51 -1.78
N GLU A 105 -14.43 8.56 -3.06
CA GLU A 105 -15.58 7.87 -3.66
C GLU A 105 -15.42 6.35 -3.59
N PHE A 106 -14.24 5.83 -3.92
CA PHE A 106 -13.93 4.41 -3.80
C PHE A 106 -14.11 3.91 -2.36
N TYR A 107 -13.58 4.65 -1.37
CA TYR A 107 -13.78 4.32 0.03
C TYR A 107 -15.27 4.23 0.39
N LYS A 108 -16.06 5.26 0.04
CA LYS A 108 -17.49 5.31 0.36
C LYS A 108 -18.27 4.17 -0.27
N ASN A 109 -17.97 3.83 -1.53
CA ASN A 109 -18.76 2.89 -2.31
C ASN A 109 -18.35 1.43 -2.10
N LYS A 110 -17.09 1.15 -1.79
CA LYS A 110 -16.55 -0.22 -1.77
C LYS A 110 -16.07 -0.68 -0.38
N ILE A 111 -15.53 0.23 0.42
CA ILE A 111 -14.96 -0.15 1.72
C ILE A 111 -15.94 0.16 2.85
N ALA A 112 -16.44 1.39 2.94
CA ALA A 112 -17.32 1.81 4.03
C ALA A 112 -18.67 1.05 4.07
N THR A 113 -19.13 0.56 2.93
CA THR A 113 -20.35 -0.24 2.81
C THR A 113 -20.19 -1.72 3.14
N ASN A 114 -18.94 -2.18 3.27
CA ASN A 114 -18.62 -3.57 3.54
C ASN A 114 -18.02 -3.74 4.94
N PRO A 115 -18.73 -4.33 5.91
CA PRO A 115 -18.25 -4.48 7.30
C PRO A 115 -17.03 -5.39 7.44
N LYS A 116 -16.69 -6.14 6.38
CA LYS A 116 -15.50 -6.99 6.34
C LYS A 116 -14.22 -6.16 6.27
N PHE A 117 -14.25 -4.97 5.67
CA PHE A 117 -13.06 -4.16 5.45
C PHE A 117 -12.92 -2.99 6.41
N LYS A 118 -11.69 -2.75 6.85
CA LYS A 118 -11.28 -1.54 7.57
C LYS A 118 -10.15 -0.87 6.83
N LEU A 119 -10.36 0.36 6.37
CA LEU A 119 -9.28 1.14 5.77
C LEU A 119 -8.34 1.62 6.88
N LYS A 120 -7.11 1.14 6.85
CA LYS A 120 -6.06 1.45 7.83
C LYS A 120 -4.98 2.38 7.30
N MET A 121 -4.68 2.28 6.02
CA MET A 121 -3.49 2.90 5.44
C MET A 121 -3.75 3.53 4.09
N LEU A 122 -3.11 4.67 3.84
CA LEU A 122 -2.82 5.13 2.50
C LEU A 122 -1.36 4.87 2.18
N HIS A 123 -1.09 4.47 0.96
CA HIS A 123 0.25 4.25 0.43
C HIS A 123 0.47 5.09 -0.81
N PHE A 124 1.63 5.72 -0.93
CA PHE A 124 2.05 6.35 -2.15
C PHE A 124 3.51 6.03 -2.46
N PHE A 125 3.85 5.98 -3.72
CA PHE A 125 5.19 5.62 -4.17
C PHE A 125 5.55 6.34 -5.46
N ILE A 126 6.77 6.86 -5.56
CA ILE A 126 7.30 7.48 -6.76
C ILE A 126 8.20 6.49 -7.50
N ASN A 127 7.71 5.94 -8.63
CA ASN A 127 8.41 4.89 -9.39
C ASN A 127 9.75 5.31 -9.98
N THR A 128 9.90 6.59 -10.32
CA THR A 128 11.12 7.12 -10.97
C THR A 128 12.25 7.42 -9.99
N GLY A 129 12.03 7.18 -8.71
CA GLY A 129 12.89 7.65 -7.63
C GLY A 129 12.75 9.15 -7.39
N ILE A 130 13.21 9.59 -6.23
CA ILE A 130 13.13 11.00 -5.83
C ILE A 130 14.34 11.71 -6.41
N LYS A 131 14.14 12.46 -7.50
CA LYS A 131 15.17 13.25 -8.16
C LYS A 131 15.11 14.72 -7.79
N ASP A 132 13.91 15.19 -7.44
CA ASP A 132 13.60 16.58 -7.08
C ASP A 132 12.76 16.59 -5.81
N SER A 133 13.24 17.29 -4.79
CA SER A 133 12.54 17.41 -3.52
C SER A 133 11.21 18.17 -3.65
N ALA A 134 11.12 19.17 -4.52
CA ALA A 134 9.89 19.95 -4.72
C ALA A 134 8.78 19.07 -5.32
N TYR A 135 9.13 18.21 -6.28
CA TYR A 135 8.19 17.25 -6.85
C TYR A 135 7.69 16.25 -5.78
N TYR A 136 8.62 15.69 -5.01
CA TYR A 136 8.27 14.76 -3.93
C TYR A 136 7.30 15.39 -2.91
N TRP A 137 7.61 16.61 -2.46
CA TRP A 137 6.77 17.32 -1.50
C TRP A 137 5.38 17.65 -2.06
N ASN A 138 5.28 17.97 -3.35
CA ASN A 138 4.00 18.20 -4.01
C ASN A 138 3.13 16.94 -4.03
N GLU A 139 3.70 15.79 -4.38
CA GLU A 139 2.97 14.51 -4.36
C GLU A 139 2.59 14.08 -2.93
N LEU A 140 3.51 14.23 -1.98
CA LEU A 140 3.21 13.96 -0.57
C LEU A 140 2.08 14.87 -0.05
N GLN A 141 2.09 16.17 -0.41
CA GLN A 141 1.03 17.09 -0.01
C GLN A 141 -0.35 16.66 -0.55
N LYS A 142 -0.44 16.19 -1.79
CA LYS A 142 -1.68 15.63 -2.35
C LYS A 142 -2.14 14.41 -1.54
N CYS A 143 -1.21 13.52 -1.21
CA CYS A 143 -1.49 12.34 -0.39
C CYS A 143 -2.01 12.71 1.00
N VAL A 144 -1.36 13.66 1.67
CA VAL A 144 -1.77 14.17 2.99
C VAL A 144 -3.15 14.83 2.94
N ASN A 145 -3.46 15.58 1.88
CA ASN A 145 -4.79 16.18 1.71
C ASN A 145 -5.88 15.11 1.63
N VAL A 146 -5.67 14.07 0.81
CA VAL A 146 -6.61 12.93 0.72
C VAL A 146 -6.73 12.20 2.07
N TYR A 147 -5.60 11.99 2.76
CA TYR A 147 -5.60 11.40 4.10
C TYR A 147 -6.47 12.21 5.07
N CYS A 148 -6.31 13.53 5.09
CA CYS A 148 -7.10 14.40 5.97
C CYS A 148 -8.59 14.39 5.62
N GLU A 149 -8.96 14.30 4.35
CA GLU A 149 -10.36 14.16 3.92
C GLU A 149 -10.95 12.83 4.38
N LEU A 150 -10.24 11.73 4.12
CA LEU A 150 -10.68 10.40 4.54
C LEU A 150 -10.76 10.28 6.05
N LYS A 151 -9.81 10.84 6.79
CA LYS A 151 -9.79 10.78 8.27
C LYS A 151 -11.07 11.36 8.91
N LYS A 152 -11.72 12.32 8.27
CA LYS A 152 -12.99 12.90 8.75
C LYS A 152 -14.16 11.91 8.71
N ILE A 153 -14.09 10.92 7.82
CA ILE A 153 -15.16 9.94 7.57
C ILE A 153 -14.75 8.50 7.84
N CYS A 154 -13.47 8.24 8.07
CA CYS A 154 -12.88 6.94 8.36
C CYS A 154 -12.02 7.03 9.63
N PRO A 155 -12.58 6.80 10.82
CA PRO A 155 -11.83 6.83 12.09
C PRO A 155 -10.70 5.79 12.15
N ASP A 156 -10.88 4.66 11.49
CA ASP A 156 -9.92 3.54 11.47
C ASP A 156 -8.63 3.83 10.68
N LEU A 157 -8.65 4.83 9.77
CA LEU A 157 -7.47 5.24 9.02
C LEU A 157 -6.45 5.90 9.95
N ASP A 158 -5.29 5.30 10.16
CA ASP A 158 -4.28 5.75 11.12
C ASP A 158 -2.85 5.76 10.59
N SER A 159 -2.64 5.27 9.38
CA SER A 159 -1.30 5.06 8.83
C SER A 159 -1.15 5.68 7.44
N LEU A 160 0.05 6.20 7.18
CA LEU A 160 0.49 6.69 5.89
C LEU A 160 1.85 6.06 5.57
N ASP A 161 1.90 5.29 4.49
CA ASP A 161 3.13 4.74 3.94
C ASP A 161 3.60 5.62 2.78
N ILE A 162 4.74 6.24 2.95
CA ILE A 162 5.32 7.18 1.98
C ILE A 162 6.22 6.49 0.95
N GLY A 163 6.24 5.16 0.96
CA GLY A 163 7.03 4.37 0.02
C GLY A 163 8.53 4.52 0.21
N GLY A 164 9.24 4.18 -0.83
CA GLY A 164 10.70 4.24 -0.88
C GLY A 164 11.19 5.11 -2.04
N GLY A 165 12.39 4.79 -2.56
CA GLY A 165 13.00 5.51 -3.66
C GLY A 165 13.80 6.73 -3.24
N PHE A 166 14.03 6.93 -1.94
CA PHE A 166 14.90 7.98 -1.43
C PHE A 166 16.33 7.79 -1.94
N PRO A 167 17.00 8.88 -2.36
CA PRO A 167 18.37 8.82 -2.82
C PRO A 167 19.30 8.27 -1.73
N ILE A 168 20.27 7.47 -2.13
CA ILE A 168 21.33 6.98 -1.26
C ILE A 168 22.68 7.52 -1.72
N LYS A 169 23.61 7.71 -0.81
CA LYS A 169 24.96 8.13 -1.14
C LYS A 169 25.68 6.98 -1.87
N ASN A 170 25.66 7.02 -3.20
CA ASN A 170 26.29 6.04 -4.07
C ASN A 170 27.48 6.57 -4.86
N SER A 171 27.78 7.89 -4.72
CA SER A 171 28.89 8.55 -5.41
C SER A 171 29.41 9.74 -4.61
N LEU A 172 30.58 10.27 -4.99
CA LEU A 172 31.15 11.47 -4.39
C LEU A 172 30.33 12.75 -4.72
N GLY A 173 29.53 12.74 -5.77
CA GLY A 173 28.65 13.84 -6.16
C GLY A 173 27.25 13.78 -5.59
N PHE A 174 27.03 13.03 -4.52
CA PHE A 174 25.74 12.99 -3.85
C PHE A 174 25.49 14.28 -3.09
N GLU A 175 24.43 15.01 -3.47
CA GLU A 175 24.09 16.34 -2.92
C GLU A 175 22.70 16.38 -2.25
N TYR A 176 22.03 15.24 -2.08
CA TYR A 176 20.69 15.22 -1.47
C TYR A 176 20.78 15.48 0.03
N ASP A 177 20.05 16.50 0.50
CA ASP A 177 19.95 16.88 1.91
C ASP A 177 18.70 16.24 2.54
N TYR A 178 18.91 15.57 3.68
CA TYR A 178 17.85 14.91 4.46
C TYR A 178 17.46 15.68 5.73
N GLU A 179 18.08 16.83 6.01
CA GLU A 179 17.82 17.65 7.21
C GLU A 179 16.70 18.69 7.02
#